data_f3725dcb8ca3a481cafc73883126b483
#
_entry.id   f3725dcb8ca3a481cafc73883126b483
#
_cell.length_a   1.000
_cell.length_b   1.000
_cell.length_c   1.000
_cell.angle_alpha   90.00
_cell.angle_beta   90.00
_cell.angle_gamma   90.00
#
_symmetry.space_group_name_H-M   'P 1'
#
loop_
_entity.id
_entity.type
_entity.pdbx_description
1 polymer ?
#
loop_
_entity_poly.entity_id
_entity_poly.type
_entity_poly.pdbx_seq_one_letter_code
_entity_poly.pdbx_strand_id
1 'polypeptide(L)'
;MSNTYKMSANTFRSSILSGIAVGIAGWGYLACRFKGLEILGAVLFSFGLLTVVNYKLKLYTGTAGFVALRKEDGSNRFFRAIRELLFILLGNIVGCMLVALLLRCQSLPLGWKEAQVILEGRLALGPLKAGALAIGCGFIMTTVVTFARQGKPLALLFGVPLFIYCGFPHCLADAFYYMAAPFRTFTSHHIGDILLLYPCLVIGNFIGCNLYRILNIKED
;
A
#
# COMPACT_ATOMS: atom_id res chain seq x y z
N MET A 1 -23.85 5.00 -28.31
CA MET A 1 -23.11 6.10 -27.71
C MET A 1 -22.11 5.52 -26.73
N SER A 2 -20.82 5.54 -27.05
CA SER A 2 -19.76 4.97 -26.23
C SER A 2 -19.57 5.84 -24.99
N ASN A 3 -20.02 5.36 -23.85
CA ASN A 3 -19.73 5.99 -22.57
C ASN A 3 -18.27 5.69 -22.23
N THR A 4 -17.35 6.47 -22.81
CA THR A 4 -15.93 6.42 -22.51
C THR A 4 -15.80 6.89 -21.07
N TYR A 5 -15.59 5.97 -20.16
CA TYR A 5 -15.34 6.26 -18.74
C TYR A 5 -14.05 7.07 -18.65
N LYS A 6 -14.19 8.40 -18.70
CA LYS A 6 -13.07 9.31 -18.42
C LYS A 6 -12.67 9.08 -16.97
N MET A 7 -11.50 8.50 -16.74
CA MET A 7 -10.90 8.44 -15.41
C MET A 7 -10.87 9.86 -14.85
N SER A 8 -11.65 10.08 -13.79
CA SER A 8 -11.92 11.41 -13.26
C SER A 8 -10.64 12.01 -12.68
N ALA A 9 -10.36 13.27 -12.98
CA ALA A 9 -9.28 14.02 -12.31
C ALA A 9 -9.43 13.97 -10.78
N ASN A 10 -10.67 13.87 -10.28
CA ASN A 10 -10.95 13.70 -8.86
C ASN A 10 -10.45 12.36 -8.32
N THR A 11 -10.55 11.25 -9.08
CA THR A 11 -9.98 9.95 -8.69
C THR A 11 -8.48 10.06 -8.52
N PHE A 12 -7.78 10.72 -9.46
CA PHE A 12 -6.34 10.87 -9.38
C PHE A 12 -5.90 11.75 -8.19
N ARG A 13 -6.54 12.90 -8.00
CA ARG A 13 -6.28 13.78 -6.84
C ARG A 13 -6.53 13.05 -5.52
N SER A 14 -7.64 12.33 -5.41
CA SER A 14 -7.97 11.50 -4.25
C SER A 14 -6.89 10.42 -4.00
N SER A 15 -6.36 9.83 -5.08
CA SER A 15 -5.28 8.84 -4.98
C SER A 15 -3.96 9.47 -4.51
N ILE A 16 -3.62 10.66 -4.98
CA ILE A 16 -2.43 11.39 -4.50
C ILE A 16 -2.56 11.68 -3.00
N LEU A 17 -3.71 12.21 -2.55
CA LEU A 17 -3.95 12.47 -1.11
C LEU A 17 -3.85 11.20 -0.27
N SER A 18 -4.34 10.08 -0.79
CA SER A 18 -4.21 8.78 -0.15
C SER A 18 -2.73 8.36 -0.01
N GLY A 19 -1.95 8.55 -1.06
CA GLY A 19 -0.50 8.30 -1.03
C GLY A 19 0.24 9.20 -0.04
N ILE A 20 -0.14 10.49 0.05
CA ILE A 20 0.40 11.43 1.04
C ILE A 20 0.07 10.94 2.46
N ALA A 21 -1.18 10.53 2.73
CA ALA A 21 -1.59 10.04 4.05
C ALA A 21 -0.78 8.81 4.47
N VAL A 22 -0.60 7.84 3.56
CA VAL A 22 0.21 6.64 3.81
C VAL A 22 1.69 7.00 3.96
N GLY A 23 2.22 7.90 3.14
CA GLY A 23 3.60 8.36 3.23
C GLY A 23 3.91 9.05 4.56
N ILE A 24 3.04 9.95 5.04
CA ILE A 24 3.18 10.60 6.35
C ILE A 24 3.14 9.57 7.48
N ALA A 25 2.21 8.61 7.42
CA ALA A 25 2.12 7.53 8.39
C ALA A 25 3.38 6.65 8.36
N GLY A 26 3.89 6.34 7.17
CA GLY A 26 5.15 5.63 6.97
C GLY A 26 6.34 6.39 7.56
N TRP A 27 6.41 7.70 7.35
CA TRP A 27 7.44 8.53 7.96
C TRP A 27 7.36 8.50 9.50
N GLY A 28 6.17 8.64 10.07
CA GLY A 28 5.95 8.50 11.52
C GLY A 28 6.43 7.16 12.06
N TYR A 29 6.14 6.06 11.33
CA TYR A 29 6.64 4.72 11.65
C TYR A 29 8.18 4.66 11.64
N LEU A 30 8.83 5.15 10.58
CA LEU A 30 10.29 5.16 10.48
C LEU A 30 10.94 5.99 11.60
N ALA A 31 10.35 7.13 11.95
CA ALA A 31 10.84 7.98 13.03
C ALA A 31 10.73 7.31 14.41
N CYS A 32 9.63 6.60 14.66
CA CYS A 32 9.46 5.80 15.88
C CYS A 32 10.43 4.62 15.91
N ARG A 33 10.58 3.89 14.80
CA ARG A 33 11.51 2.78 14.68
C ARG A 33 12.94 3.20 14.98
N PHE A 34 13.39 4.32 14.44
CA PHE A 34 14.72 4.89 14.71
C PHE A 34 14.94 5.17 16.21
N LYS A 35 13.87 5.47 16.95
CA LYS A 35 13.91 5.71 18.41
C LYS A 35 13.68 4.45 19.25
N GLY A 36 13.59 3.27 18.65
CA GLY A 36 13.28 2.01 19.35
C GLY A 36 11.81 1.88 19.80
N LEU A 37 10.90 2.70 19.27
CA LEU A 37 9.48 2.74 19.62
C LEU A 37 8.61 2.09 18.53
N GLU A 38 9.00 0.90 18.07
CA GLU A 38 8.36 0.23 16.91
C GLU A 38 6.85 -0.01 17.12
N ILE A 39 6.44 -0.40 18.32
CA ILE A 39 5.00 -0.61 18.66
C ILE A 39 4.22 0.67 18.43
N LEU A 40 4.69 1.76 19.00
CA LEU A 40 4.05 3.08 18.84
C LEU A 40 4.01 3.47 17.36
N GLY A 41 5.10 3.26 16.63
CA GLY A 41 5.17 3.54 15.20
C GLY A 41 4.14 2.75 14.39
N ALA A 42 3.96 1.46 14.69
CA ALA A 42 2.98 0.62 14.03
C ALA A 42 1.54 1.08 14.31
N VAL A 43 1.24 1.52 15.53
CA VAL A 43 -0.07 2.09 15.88
C VAL A 43 -0.27 3.43 15.17
N LEU A 44 0.73 4.32 15.16
CA LEU A 44 0.66 5.62 14.49
C LEU A 44 0.49 5.46 12.96
N PHE A 45 1.01 4.38 12.37
CA PHE A 45 0.79 4.10 10.95
C PHE A 45 -0.70 3.98 10.60
N SER A 46 -1.54 3.55 11.56
CA SER A 46 -2.99 3.48 11.36
C SER A 46 -3.64 4.82 11.03
N PHE A 47 -3.02 5.95 11.42
CA PHE A 47 -3.49 7.29 11.05
C PHE A 47 -3.67 7.46 9.54
N GLY A 48 -2.74 6.93 8.74
CA GLY A 48 -2.83 7.00 7.27
C GLY A 48 -4.09 6.31 6.76
N LEU A 49 -4.37 5.10 7.26
CA LEU A 49 -5.55 4.33 6.85
C LEU A 49 -6.86 4.93 7.38
N LEU A 50 -6.87 5.44 8.61
CA LEU A 50 -8.00 6.16 9.16
C LEU A 50 -8.33 7.40 8.32
N THR A 51 -7.32 8.16 7.91
CA THR A 51 -7.47 9.30 7.00
C THR A 51 -8.10 8.87 5.68
N VAL A 52 -7.55 7.81 5.06
CA VAL A 52 -8.05 7.28 3.78
C VAL A 52 -9.52 6.88 3.88
N VAL A 53 -9.92 6.16 4.95
CA VAL A 53 -11.30 5.67 5.10
C VAL A 53 -12.27 6.82 5.40
N ASN A 54 -11.92 7.72 6.34
CA ASN A 54 -12.81 8.82 6.74
C ASN A 54 -13.05 9.84 5.60
N TYR A 55 -12.00 10.18 4.84
CA TYR A 55 -12.12 11.05 3.67
C TYR A 55 -12.54 10.31 2.40
N LYS A 56 -12.80 8.99 2.47
CA LYS A 56 -13.18 8.14 1.33
C LYS A 56 -12.19 8.25 0.15
N LEU A 57 -10.90 8.38 0.47
CA LEU A 57 -9.83 8.52 -0.52
C LEU A 57 -9.62 7.20 -1.29
N LYS A 58 -9.05 7.31 -2.47
CA LYS A 58 -8.76 6.17 -3.34
C LYS A 58 -7.38 5.57 -3.03
N LEU A 59 -7.37 4.47 -2.31
CA LEU A 59 -6.18 3.68 -2.00
C LEU A 59 -6.22 2.36 -2.78
N TYR A 60 -5.10 1.96 -3.38
CA TYR A 60 -5.00 0.72 -4.17
C TYR A 60 -5.50 -0.49 -3.36
N THR A 61 -4.91 -0.79 -2.21
CA THR A 61 -5.29 -1.93 -1.36
C THR A 61 -6.69 -1.78 -0.75
N GLY A 62 -7.14 -0.55 -0.48
CA GLY A 62 -8.50 -0.25 -0.04
C GLY A 62 -9.56 -0.36 -1.14
N THR A 63 -9.16 -0.51 -2.40
CA THR A 63 -10.05 -0.61 -3.57
C THR A 63 -9.96 -2.00 -4.21
N ALA A 64 -8.79 -2.63 -4.23
CA ALA A 64 -8.51 -3.87 -4.94
C ALA A 64 -9.44 -5.03 -4.56
N GLY A 65 -9.78 -5.19 -3.28
CA GLY A 65 -10.70 -6.22 -2.80
C GLY A 65 -12.18 -5.99 -3.16
N PHE A 66 -12.52 -4.78 -3.58
CA PHE A 66 -13.89 -4.37 -3.92
C PHE A 66 -14.11 -4.19 -5.43
N VAL A 67 -13.10 -4.43 -6.24
CA VAL A 67 -13.22 -4.46 -7.69
C VAL A 67 -14.02 -5.69 -8.08
N ALA A 68 -15.26 -5.45 -8.53
CA ALA A 68 -16.14 -6.54 -8.94
C ALA A 68 -15.58 -7.27 -10.15
N LEU A 69 -15.05 -8.46 -9.93
CA LEU A 69 -14.86 -9.47 -10.98
C LEU A 69 -16.21 -10.08 -11.36
N ARG A 70 -17.26 -9.24 -11.57
CA ARG A 70 -18.59 -9.71 -11.92
C ARG A 70 -18.55 -10.36 -13.29
N LYS A 71 -18.93 -11.63 -13.35
CA LYS A 71 -19.10 -12.43 -14.56
C LYS A 71 -20.20 -11.90 -15.51
N GLU A 72 -21.00 -10.93 -15.07
CA GLU A 72 -22.27 -10.60 -15.74
C GLU A 72 -22.16 -9.70 -16.98
N ASP A 73 -21.02 -9.05 -17.26
CA ASP A 73 -20.86 -8.15 -18.41
C ASP A 73 -19.47 -8.17 -19.08
N GLY A 74 -19.09 -9.30 -19.60
CA GLY A 74 -18.01 -9.40 -20.60
C GLY A 74 -16.60 -8.92 -20.16
N SER A 75 -15.58 -9.33 -20.90
CA SER A 75 -14.14 -9.07 -20.67
C SER A 75 -13.78 -7.58 -20.47
N ASN A 76 -14.54 -6.67 -21.07
CA ASN A 76 -14.28 -5.23 -21.03
C ASN A 76 -14.39 -4.59 -19.62
N ARG A 77 -15.12 -5.22 -18.69
CA ARG A 77 -15.32 -4.68 -17.33
C ARG A 77 -14.14 -4.99 -16.43
N PHE A 78 -13.58 -6.17 -16.53
CA PHE A 78 -12.37 -6.56 -15.81
C PHE A 78 -11.18 -5.68 -16.20
N PHE A 79 -10.91 -5.51 -17.48
CA PHE A 79 -9.81 -4.66 -17.97
C PHE A 79 -9.98 -3.20 -17.56
N ARG A 80 -11.21 -2.68 -17.54
CA ARG A 80 -11.50 -1.33 -17.04
C ARG A 80 -11.17 -1.20 -15.55
N ALA A 81 -11.55 -2.18 -14.75
CA ALA A 81 -11.30 -2.21 -13.32
C ALA A 81 -9.80 -2.28 -13.00
N ILE A 82 -9.06 -3.12 -13.69
CA ILE A 82 -7.59 -3.20 -13.56
C ILE A 82 -6.94 -1.87 -13.96
N ARG A 83 -7.37 -1.27 -15.07
CA ARG A 83 -6.88 0.04 -15.49
C ARG A 83 -7.15 1.14 -14.45
N GLU A 84 -8.34 1.14 -13.84
CA GLU A 84 -8.66 2.07 -12.74
C GLU A 84 -7.76 1.82 -11.52
N LEU A 85 -7.54 0.57 -11.14
CA LEU A 85 -6.63 0.22 -10.04
C LEU A 85 -5.19 0.67 -10.31
N LEU A 86 -4.68 0.47 -11.52
CA LEU A 86 -3.34 0.92 -11.88
C LEU A 86 -3.24 2.45 -11.86
N PHE A 87 -4.30 3.14 -12.27
CA PHE A 87 -4.37 4.59 -12.20
C PHE A 87 -4.39 5.11 -10.75
N ILE A 88 -5.13 4.43 -9.86
CA ILE A 88 -5.12 4.70 -8.43
C ILE A 88 -3.73 4.45 -7.85
N LEU A 89 -3.11 3.31 -8.17
CA LEU A 89 -1.75 2.96 -7.73
C LEU A 89 -0.75 4.05 -8.13
N LEU A 90 -0.81 4.52 -9.37
CA LEU A 90 0.07 5.58 -9.85
C LEU A 90 -0.10 6.89 -9.05
N GLY A 91 -1.35 7.30 -8.79
CA GLY A 91 -1.61 8.46 -7.94
C GLY A 91 -1.11 8.29 -6.51
N ASN A 92 -1.28 7.08 -5.93
CA ASN A 92 -0.75 6.79 -4.60
C ASN A 92 0.80 6.87 -4.58
N ILE A 93 1.49 6.32 -5.61
CA ILE A 93 2.95 6.40 -5.75
C ILE A 93 3.40 7.88 -5.80
N VAL A 94 2.73 8.72 -6.59
CA VAL A 94 3.01 10.16 -6.64
C VAL A 94 2.86 10.80 -5.27
N GLY A 95 1.80 10.48 -4.52
CA GLY A 95 1.61 10.96 -3.16
C GLY A 95 2.74 10.54 -2.21
N CYS A 96 3.14 9.27 -2.25
CA CYS A 96 4.28 8.75 -1.47
C CYS A 96 5.59 9.45 -1.85
N MET A 97 5.81 9.72 -3.14
CA MET A 97 7.00 10.43 -3.64
C MET A 97 7.08 11.86 -3.08
N LEU A 98 5.96 12.59 -3.04
CA LEU A 98 5.93 13.92 -2.45
C LEU A 98 6.36 13.92 -0.99
N VAL A 99 5.90 12.93 -0.20
CA VAL A 99 6.30 12.80 1.21
C VAL A 99 7.77 12.38 1.33
N ALA A 100 8.26 11.48 0.47
CA ALA A 100 9.68 11.10 0.47
C ALA A 100 10.60 12.29 0.13
N LEU A 101 10.16 13.20 -0.76
CA LEU A 101 10.88 14.45 -1.02
C LEU A 101 10.90 15.37 0.20
N LEU A 102 9.76 15.50 0.91
CA LEU A 102 9.72 16.26 2.16
C LEU A 102 10.64 15.66 3.23
N LEU A 103 10.70 14.32 3.35
CA LEU A 103 11.62 13.66 4.26
C LEU A 103 13.09 14.02 3.97
N ARG A 104 13.45 14.23 2.72
CA ARG A 104 14.81 14.64 2.32
C ARG A 104 15.17 16.07 2.73
N CYS A 105 14.17 16.91 3.04
CA CYS A 105 14.40 18.25 3.57
C CYS A 105 14.81 18.25 5.06
N GLN A 106 14.75 17.09 5.73
CA GLN A 106 15.20 16.97 7.12
C GLN A 106 16.73 16.83 7.21
N SER A 107 17.32 17.57 8.16
CA SER A 107 18.75 17.48 8.48
C SER A 107 19.12 16.19 9.24
N LEU A 108 18.15 15.56 9.92
CA LEU A 108 18.37 14.36 10.74
C LEU A 108 18.09 13.09 9.93
N PRO A 109 18.92 12.04 10.07
CA PRO A 109 18.78 10.79 9.32
C PRO A 109 17.62 9.88 9.82
N LEU A 110 16.59 10.47 10.45
CA LEU A 110 15.56 9.76 11.21
C LEU A 110 14.71 8.79 10.40
N GLY A 111 14.62 8.94 9.08
CA GLY A 111 13.72 8.13 8.29
C GLY A 111 14.42 7.30 7.20
N TRP A 112 15.40 7.86 6.50
CA TRP A 112 15.98 7.20 5.34
C TRP A 112 16.83 5.96 5.69
N LYS A 113 17.49 5.94 6.87
CA LYS A 113 18.23 4.75 7.34
C LYS A 113 17.29 3.58 7.60
N GLU A 114 16.17 3.83 8.26
CA GLU A 114 15.18 2.80 8.54
C GLU A 114 14.47 2.33 7.27
N ALA A 115 14.20 3.23 6.32
CA ALA A 115 13.70 2.87 5.00
C ALA A 115 14.69 1.95 4.27
N GLN A 116 15.99 2.24 4.34
CA GLN A 116 17.04 1.40 3.79
C GLN A 116 17.01 -0.01 4.40
N VAL A 117 17.00 -0.11 5.73
CA VAL A 117 16.95 -1.41 6.45
C VAL A 117 15.74 -2.24 6.02
N ILE A 118 14.57 -1.62 5.93
CA ILE A 118 13.36 -2.32 5.49
C ILE A 118 13.51 -2.81 4.05
N LEU A 119 13.97 -1.95 3.14
CA LEU A 119 14.13 -2.30 1.73
C LEU A 119 15.17 -3.40 1.53
N GLU A 120 16.31 -3.32 2.20
CA GLU A 120 17.35 -4.37 2.17
C GLU A 120 16.81 -5.71 2.69
N GLY A 121 15.98 -5.69 3.74
CA GLY A 121 15.29 -6.89 4.22
C GLY A 121 14.33 -7.49 3.18
N ARG A 122 13.61 -6.65 2.41
CA ARG A 122 12.76 -7.13 1.30
C ARG A 122 13.58 -7.74 0.16
N LEU A 123 14.67 -7.09 -0.22
CA LEU A 123 15.57 -7.57 -1.27
C LEU A 123 16.27 -8.89 -0.87
N ALA A 124 16.69 -9.01 0.40
CA ALA A 124 17.29 -10.24 0.94
C ALA A 124 16.30 -11.44 0.93
N LEU A 125 14.99 -11.20 1.11
CA LEU A 125 13.97 -12.24 0.95
C LEU A 125 13.81 -12.68 -0.51
N GLY A 126 14.10 -11.81 -1.44
CA GLY A 126 13.85 -11.95 -2.87
C GLY A 126 12.40 -11.65 -3.28
N PRO A 127 12.18 -11.26 -4.55
CA PRO A 127 10.89 -10.75 -5.04
C PRO A 127 9.71 -11.70 -4.81
N LEU A 128 9.88 -12.99 -5.10
CA LEU A 128 8.79 -13.97 -5.01
C LEU A 128 8.34 -14.22 -3.56
N LYS A 129 9.30 -14.37 -2.62
CA LYS A 129 8.96 -14.59 -1.21
C LYS A 129 8.33 -13.34 -0.60
N ALA A 130 8.86 -12.16 -0.92
CA ALA A 130 8.27 -10.89 -0.48
C ALA A 130 6.84 -10.71 -1.03
N GLY A 131 6.61 -11.06 -2.30
CA GLY A 131 5.29 -11.07 -2.93
C GLY A 131 4.32 -12.05 -2.25
N ALA A 132 4.79 -13.24 -1.89
CA ALA A 132 3.98 -14.21 -1.14
C ALA A 132 3.56 -13.68 0.23
N LEU A 133 4.48 -13.06 0.98
CA LEU A 133 4.16 -12.41 2.27
C LEU A 133 3.19 -11.23 2.10
N ALA A 134 3.26 -10.52 0.98
CA ALA A 134 2.34 -9.43 0.68
C ALA A 134 0.86 -9.90 0.55
N ILE A 135 0.60 -11.18 0.27
CA ILE A 135 -0.75 -11.77 0.29
C ILE A 135 -1.39 -11.57 1.67
N GLY A 136 -0.64 -11.85 2.74
CA GLY A 136 -1.12 -11.65 4.12
C GLY A 136 -1.54 -10.21 4.40
N CYS A 137 -0.74 -9.23 3.95
CA CYS A 137 -1.11 -7.82 4.07
C CYS A 137 -2.40 -7.49 3.29
N GLY A 138 -2.52 -7.93 2.04
CA GLY A 138 -3.71 -7.71 1.23
C GLY A 138 -4.99 -8.23 1.88
N PHE A 139 -4.94 -9.44 2.46
CA PHE A 139 -6.05 -10.03 3.21
C PHE A 139 -6.46 -9.17 4.42
N ILE A 140 -5.49 -8.79 5.26
CA ILE A 140 -5.74 -7.94 6.43
C ILE A 140 -6.35 -6.61 5.98
N MET A 141 -5.81 -5.99 4.92
CA MET A 141 -6.29 -4.71 4.41
C MET A 141 -7.76 -4.77 3.98
N THR A 142 -8.16 -5.78 3.22
CA THR A 142 -9.57 -5.93 2.82
C THR A 142 -10.46 -6.14 4.05
N THR A 143 -10.04 -6.98 5.00
CA THR A 143 -10.79 -7.23 6.24
C THR A 143 -11.04 -5.95 7.01
N VAL A 144 -9.99 -5.19 7.33
CA VAL A 144 -10.13 -3.98 8.18
C VAL A 144 -10.85 -2.84 7.46
N VAL A 145 -10.68 -2.72 6.13
CA VAL A 145 -11.43 -1.74 5.33
C VAL A 145 -12.91 -2.10 5.25
N THR A 146 -13.25 -3.39 5.13
CA THR A 146 -14.66 -3.86 5.22
C THR A 146 -15.26 -3.48 6.56
N PHE A 147 -14.59 -3.79 7.67
CA PHE A 147 -15.06 -3.40 9.00
C PHE A 147 -15.23 -1.90 9.16
N ALA A 148 -14.26 -1.11 8.68
CA ALA A 148 -14.34 0.34 8.76
C ALA A 148 -15.51 0.91 7.95
N ARG A 149 -15.82 0.33 6.76
CA ARG A 149 -17.00 0.70 5.95
C ARG A 149 -18.31 0.34 6.62
N GLN A 150 -18.32 -0.68 7.50
CA GLN A 150 -19.47 -1.06 8.33
C GLN A 150 -19.57 -0.23 9.63
N GLY A 151 -18.83 0.87 9.76
CA GLY A 151 -18.84 1.72 10.95
C GLY A 151 -17.98 1.22 12.11
N LYS A 152 -17.06 0.29 11.87
CA LYS A 152 -16.14 -0.28 12.87
C LYS A 152 -14.68 0.12 12.59
N PRO A 153 -14.31 1.43 12.59
CA PRO A 153 -12.98 1.89 12.19
C PRO A 153 -11.86 1.46 13.15
N LEU A 154 -12.19 1.09 14.38
CA LEU A 154 -11.20 0.59 15.35
C LEU A 154 -10.44 -0.65 14.85
N ALA A 155 -11.03 -1.43 13.93
CA ALA A 155 -10.35 -2.55 13.31
C ALA A 155 -9.02 -2.16 12.62
N LEU A 156 -8.92 -0.92 12.13
CA LEU A 156 -7.69 -0.40 11.54
C LEU A 156 -6.55 -0.28 12.56
N LEU A 157 -6.87 0.05 13.83
CA LEU A 157 -5.87 0.15 14.91
C LEU A 157 -5.29 -1.20 15.31
N PHE A 158 -5.92 -2.31 14.96
CA PHE A 158 -5.41 -3.66 15.20
C PHE A 158 -4.77 -4.25 13.94
N GLY A 159 -5.44 -4.15 12.80
CA GLY A 159 -4.96 -4.80 11.58
C GLY A 159 -3.73 -4.12 10.98
N VAL A 160 -3.58 -2.81 11.15
CA VAL A 160 -2.38 -2.11 10.65
C VAL A 160 -1.13 -2.51 11.44
N PRO A 161 -1.11 -2.45 12.79
CA PRO A 161 0.01 -2.98 13.55
C PRO A 161 0.26 -4.46 13.28
N LEU A 162 -0.79 -5.27 13.10
CA LEU A 162 -0.66 -6.70 12.82
C LEU A 162 0.17 -6.98 11.57
N PHE A 163 -0.14 -6.37 10.41
CA PHE A 163 0.64 -6.64 9.20
C PHE A 163 2.07 -6.11 9.30
N ILE A 164 2.29 -5.01 10.03
CA ILE A 164 3.65 -4.47 10.27
C ILE A 164 4.45 -5.47 11.11
N TYR A 165 3.87 -5.98 12.20
CA TYR A 165 4.54 -6.95 13.08
C TYR A 165 4.82 -8.29 12.40
N CYS A 166 3.89 -8.77 11.57
CA CYS A 166 4.11 -9.96 10.77
C CYS A 166 5.16 -9.75 9.66
N GLY A 167 5.66 -8.53 9.48
CA GLY A 167 6.59 -8.20 8.41
C GLY A 167 5.97 -8.31 7.01
N PHE A 168 4.65 -8.29 6.88
CA PHE A 168 3.95 -8.39 5.60
C PHE A 168 4.11 -7.09 4.79
N PRO A 169 4.66 -7.15 3.56
CA PRO A 169 4.82 -5.95 2.76
C PRO A 169 3.48 -5.35 2.35
N HIS A 170 3.38 -4.02 2.50
CA HIS A 170 2.27 -3.22 1.98
C HIS A 170 2.78 -2.37 0.82
N CYS A 171 2.30 -2.63 -0.40
CA CYS A 171 2.88 -2.05 -1.61
C CYS A 171 3.02 -0.52 -1.59
N LEU A 172 2.14 0.22 -0.90
CA LEU A 172 2.26 1.68 -0.82
C LEU A 172 3.21 2.15 0.29
N ALA A 173 3.28 1.46 1.42
CA ALA A 173 4.31 1.71 2.41
C ALA A 173 5.70 1.43 1.80
N ASP A 174 5.83 0.30 1.12
CA ASP A 174 7.06 -0.06 0.43
C ASP A 174 7.39 0.92 -0.72
N ALA A 175 6.40 1.46 -1.46
CA ALA A 175 6.63 2.55 -2.43
C ALA A 175 7.27 3.79 -1.76
N PHE A 176 6.77 4.17 -0.59
CA PHE A 176 7.38 5.27 0.18
C PHE A 176 8.80 4.91 0.63
N TYR A 177 9.03 3.69 1.14
CA TYR A 177 10.37 3.25 1.57
C TYR A 177 11.37 3.20 0.41
N TYR A 178 10.95 2.74 -0.78
CA TYR A 178 11.77 2.79 -2.00
C TYR A 178 12.25 4.21 -2.30
N MET A 179 11.36 5.19 -2.24
CA MET A 179 11.68 6.57 -2.57
C MET A 179 12.43 7.31 -1.44
N ALA A 180 12.25 6.88 -0.19
CA ALA A 180 12.94 7.42 0.98
C ALA A 180 14.34 6.86 1.14
N ALA A 181 14.61 5.62 0.71
CA ALA A 181 15.92 4.96 0.82
C ALA A 181 17.01 5.70 0.03
N PRO A 182 18.28 5.66 0.49
CA PRO A 182 19.40 6.24 -0.24
C PRO A 182 19.62 5.53 -1.58
N PHE A 183 20.07 6.28 -2.59
CA PHE A 183 20.34 5.72 -3.91
C PHE A 183 21.37 4.57 -3.89
N ARG A 184 22.37 4.65 -3.00
CA ARG A 184 23.38 3.57 -2.81
C ARG A 184 22.76 2.21 -2.50
N THR A 185 21.57 2.15 -1.88
CA THR A 185 20.86 0.90 -1.60
C THR A 185 20.59 0.12 -2.88
N PHE A 186 20.28 0.84 -3.96
CA PHE A 186 19.97 0.22 -5.26
C PHE A 186 21.21 -0.22 -6.02
N THR A 187 22.36 0.41 -5.79
CA THR A 187 23.62 0.04 -6.47
C THR A 187 24.28 -1.19 -5.86
N SER A 188 23.89 -1.62 -4.67
CA SER A 188 24.45 -2.78 -3.96
C SER A 188 23.68 -4.08 -4.23
N HIS A 189 22.59 -4.05 -4.98
CA HIS A 189 21.75 -5.21 -5.27
C HIS A 189 21.61 -5.46 -6.77
N HIS A 190 21.23 -6.71 -7.14
CA HIS A 190 21.01 -7.07 -8.53
C HIS A 190 19.81 -6.31 -9.10
N ILE A 191 19.99 -5.66 -10.25
CA ILE A 191 18.95 -4.79 -10.85
C ILE A 191 17.63 -5.53 -11.12
N GLY A 192 17.70 -6.82 -11.46
CA GLY A 192 16.51 -7.65 -11.68
C GLY A 192 15.66 -7.79 -10.43
N ASP A 193 16.29 -7.99 -9.26
CA ASP A 193 15.56 -8.10 -7.98
C ASP A 193 14.91 -6.77 -7.60
N ILE A 194 15.61 -5.66 -7.82
CA ILE A 194 15.07 -4.31 -7.56
C ILE A 194 13.84 -4.04 -8.42
N LEU A 195 13.90 -4.36 -9.73
CA LEU A 195 12.81 -4.11 -10.67
C LEU A 195 11.62 -5.06 -10.46
N LEU A 196 11.87 -6.32 -10.06
CA LEU A 196 10.82 -7.31 -9.86
C LEU A 196 10.16 -7.24 -8.49
N LEU A 197 10.86 -6.75 -7.47
CA LEU A 197 10.33 -6.72 -6.10
C LEU A 197 9.01 -5.97 -6.03
N TYR A 198 8.96 -4.74 -6.51
CA TYR A 198 7.76 -3.91 -6.38
C TYR A 198 6.52 -4.49 -7.10
N PRO A 199 6.60 -4.93 -8.36
CA PRO A 199 5.50 -5.66 -9.01
C PRO A 199 5.03 -6.90 -8.23
N CYS A 200 5.95 -7.69 -7.66
CA CYS A 200 5.59 -8.84 -6.84
C CYS A 200 4.80 -8.44 -5.59
N LEU A 201 5.16 -7.33 -4.91
CA LEU A 201 4.42 -6.81 -3.79
C LEU A 201 2.99 -6.36 -4.19
N VAL A 202 2.87 -5.65 -5.31
CA VAL A 202 1.59 -5.19 -5.85
C VAL A 202 0.67 -6.37 -6.16
N ILE A 203 1.20 -7.39 -6.85
CA ILE A 203 0.45 -8.62 -7.20
C ILE A 203 0.07 -9.39 -5.94
N GLY A 204 0.98 -9.56 -4.99
CA GLY A 204 0.71 -10.24 -3.73
C GLY A 204 -0.41 -9.55 -2.93
N ASN A 205 -0.34 -8.22 -2.78
CA ASN A 205 -1.43 -7.48 -2.14
C ASN A 205 -2.75 -7.63 -2.90
N PHE A 206 -2.73 -7.62 -4.25
CA PHE A 206 -3.94 -7.83 -5.05
C PHE A 206 -4.57 -9.21 -4.79
N ILE A 207 -3.77 -10.27 -4.81
CA ILE A 207 -4.24 -11.63 -4.51
C ILE A 207 -4.85 -11.67 -3.10
N GLY A 208 -4.13 -11.16 -2.11
CA GLY A 208 -4.58 -11.10 -0.72
C GLY A 208 -5.90 -10.35 -0.56
N CYS A 209 -6.03 -9.19 -1.20
CA CYS A 209 -7.24 -8.39 -1.20
C CYS A 209 -8.47 -9.14 -1.77
N ASN A 210 -8.26 -10.12 -2.61
CA ASN A 210 -9.34 -10.87 -3.28
C ASN A 210 -9.59 -12.27 -2.71
N LEU A 211 -8.93 -12.67 -1.62
CA LEU A 211 -9.07 -14.02 -1.07
C LEU A 211 -10.51 -14.38 -0.71
N TYR A 212 -11.29 -13.47 -0.11
CA TYR A 212 -12.71 -13.71 0.20
C TYR A 212 -13.52 -14.07 -1.04
N ARG A 213 -13.20 -13.47 -2.18
CA ARG A 213 -13.86 -13.75 -3.45
C ARG A 213 -13.35 -15.01 -4.13
N ILE A 214 -12.03 -15.24 -4.07
CA ILE A 214 -11.40 -16.45 -4.63
C ILE A 214 -11.99 -17.69 -3.95
N LEU A 215 -12.23 -17.61 -2.64
CA LEU A 215 -12.81 -18.68 -1.85
C LEU A 215 -14.34 -18.70 -1.83
N ASN A 216 -15.01 -17.84 -2.64
CA ASN A 216 -16.47 -17.77 -2.75
C ASN A 216 -17.23 -17.53 -1.42
N ILE A 217 -16.59 -16.87 -0.48
CA ILE A 217 -17.27 -16.46 0.75
C ILE A 217 -18.20 -15.30 0.39
N LYS A 218 -19.53 -15.54 0.51
CA LYS A 218 -20.54 -14.49 0.33
C LYS A 218 -20.62 -13.68 1.63
N GLU A 219 -20.67 -12.36 1.50
CA GLU A 219 -21.12 -11.51 2.60
C GLU A 219 -22.64 -11.73 2.71
N ASP A 220 -23.12 -12.27 3.84
CA ASP A 220 -24.54 -12.36 4.17
C ASP A 220 -25.10 -10.98 4.48
#